data_553de6de2eba7828590e8d6c4cc0ad53
#
_entry.id   553de6de2eba7828590e8d6c4cc0ad53
#
_cell.length_a   1.000
_cell.length_b   1.000
_cell.length_c   1.000
_cell.angle_alpha   90.00
_cell.angle_beta   90.00
_cell.angle_gamma   90.00
#
_symmetry.space_group_name_H-M   'P 1'
#
loop_
_entity.id
_entity.type
_entity.pdbx_description
1 polymer ?
#
loop_
_entity_poly.entity_id
_entity_poly.type
_entity_poly.pdbx_seq_one_letter_code
_entity_poly.pdbx_strand_id
1 'polypeptide(L)'
;FVENGRVAGLDPSDPITVSYDHKVGDWPTGEENPELVKLKPSQGHNNTIINGIPRIGWMTGGKSALWNDEEIADVITEKAKNFICSSTDKPFFLYMGTQDVHVPRIPHPRFAGKSGLGTRGDVILQLDWTIGEIMNTLDSLGIADNTLFIFTSDNGPVIDDGYQDQAREMLNG
;
A
#
# COMPACT_ATOMS: atom_id res chain seq x y z
N PHE A 1 0.97 -10.37 -1.44
CA PHE A 1 1.58 -10.27 -0.11
C PHE A 1 2.64 -11.35 0.08
N VAL A 2 3.60 -11.12 0.99
CA VAL A 2 4.59 -12.10 1.42
C VAL A 2 4.35 -12.43 2.89
N GLU A 3 4.28 -13.70 3.22
CA GLU A 3 4.09 -14.19 4.58
C GLU A 3 5.10 -15.30 4.86
N ASN A 4 5.88 -15.18 5.93
CA ASN A 4 6.95 -16.13 6.29
C ASN A 4 7.94 -16.41 5.14
N GLY A 5 8.30 -15.37 4.38
CA GLY A 5 9.24 -15.46 3.26
C GLY A 5 8.69 -16.10 1.99
N ARG A 6 7.37 -16.31 1.90
CA ARG A 6 6.71 -16.89 0.72
C ARG A 6 5.59 -15.97 0.24
N VAL A 7 5.33 -15.97 -1.06
CA VAL A 7 4.18 -15.27 -1.63
C VAL A 7 2.90 -15.96 -1.14
N ALA A 8 2.06 -15.19 -0.45
CA ALA A 8 0.82 -15.70 0.11
C ALA A 8 -0.17 -16.03 -1.01
N GLY A 9 -0.78 -17.22 -0.94
CA GLY A 9 -1.79 -17.66 -1.90
C GLY A 9 -1.26 -18.02 -3.30
N LEU A 10 0.06 -18.08 -3.51
CA LEU A 10 0.62 -18.42 -4.81
C LEU A 10 0.35 -19.89 -5.17
N ASP A 11 -0.25 -20.10 -6.34
CA ASP A 11 -0.32 -21.42 -6.96
C ASP A 11 1.05 -21.76 -7.58
N PRO A 12 1.72 -22.84 -7.17
CA PRO A 12 3.01 -23.24 -7.73
C PRO A 12 2.95 -23.56 -9.24
N SER A 13 1.78 -23.88 -9.78
CA SER A 13 1.60 -24.14 -11.23
C SER A 13 1.47 -22.87 -12.06
N ASP A 14 1.28 -21.70 -11.42
CA ASP A 14 1.20 -20.38 -12.06
C ASP A 14 2.26 -19.43 -11.44
N PRO A 15 3.57 -19.68 -11.68
CA PRO A 15 4.63 -18.91 -11.07
C PRO A 15 4.67 -17.47 -11.58
N ILE A 16 5.06 -16.55 -10.68
CA ILE A 16 5.25 -15.14 -11.04
C ILE A 16 6.53 -14.97 -11.84
N THR A 17 6.43 -14.30 -12.98
CA THR A 17 7.57 -13.87 -13.79
C THR A 17 7.57 -12.35 -13.90
N VAL A 18 8.74 -11.73 -13.69
CA VAL A 18 8.94 -10.27 -13.79
C VAL A 18 10.12 -9.99 -14.69
N SER A 19 10.00 -8.96 -15.54
CA SER A 19 11.08 -8.40 -16.34
C SER A 19 11.04 -6.88 -16.30
N TYR A 20 12.21 -6.25 -16.25
CA TYR A 20 12.35 -4.80 -16.34
C TYR A 20 12.89 -4.36 -17.71
N ASP A 21 13.27 -5.31 -18.55
CA ASP A 21 13.92 -5.06 -19.84
C ASP A 21 12.97 -5.24 -21.04
N HIS A 22 11.99 -6.15 -20.91
CA HIS A 22 11.08 -6.47 -22.01
C HIS A 22 9.76 -7.03 -21.47
N LYS A 23 8.72 -6.91 -22.30
CA LYS A 23 7.39 -7.45 -21.98
C LYS A 23 7.43 -8.96 -21.81
N VAL A 24 6.87 -9.44 -20.70
CA VAL A 24 6.61 -10.86 -20.42
C VAL A 24 5.11 -11.09 -20.29
N GLY A 25 4.64 -12.22 -20.83
CA GLY A 25 3.21 -12.55 -20.83
C GLY A 25 2.36 -11.61 -21.71
N ASP A 26 1.07 -11.74 -21.54
CA ASP A 26 0.03 -11.10 -22.37
C ASP A 26 -0.87 -10.12 -21.55
N TRP A 27 -0.50 -9.83 -20.32
CA TRP A 27 -1.28 -8.91 -19.50
C TRP A 27 -1.23 -7.49 -20.07
N PRO A 28 -2.33 -6.73 -19.93
CA PRO A 28 -2.38 -5.35 -20.43
C PRO A 28 -1.35 -4.47 -19.76
N THR A 29 -0.85 -3.50 -20.51
CA THR A 29 0.05 -2.46 -19.99
C THR A 29 -0.63 -1.11 -20.00
N GLY A 30 -0.22 -0.20 -19.12
CA GLY A 30 -0.78 1.14 -19.10
C GLY A 30 -0.48 1.95 -20.36
N GLU A 31 0.61 1.62 -21.06
CA GLU A 31 0.98 2.24 -22.32
C GLU A 31 0.03 1.82 -23.47
N GLU A 32 -0.29 0.52 -23.55
CA GLU A 32 -1.15 -0.03 -24.59
C GLU A 32 -2.65 0.13 -24.30
N ASN A 33 -3.03 0.23 -23.01
CA ASN A 33 -4.42 0.20 -22.54
C ASN A 33 -4.69 1.31 -21.49
N PRO A 34 -4.52 2.59 -21.82
CA PRO A 34 -4.68 3.68 -20.87
C PRO A 34 -6.10 3.79 -20.30
N GLU A 35 -7.10 3.24 -20.97
CA GLU A 35 -8.49 3.22 -20.51
C GLU A 35 -8.73 2.25 -19.33
N LEU A 36 -7.83 1.30 -19.11
CA LEU A 36 -7.91 0.36 -17.98
C LEU A 36 -7.27 0.91 -16.69
N VAL A 37 -6.67 2.09 -16.75
CA VAL A 37 -5.89 2.67 -15.65
C VAL A 37 -6.78 3.48 -14.74
N LYS A 38 -6.87 3.08 -13.45
CA LYS A 38 -7.59 3.80 -12.40
C LYS A 38 -6.88 5.08 -11.93
N LEU A 39 -5.55 5.05 -11.95
CA LEU A 39 -4.69 6.17 -11.57
C LEU A 39 -3.67 6.43 -12.67
N LYS A 40 -3.66 7.66 -13.20
CA LYS A 40 -2.70 8.06 -14.23
C LYS A 40 -1.27 7.89 -13.67
N PRO A 41 -0.42 7.09 -14.34
CA PRO A 41 0.90 6.79 -13.82
C PRO A 41 1.85 7.98 -13.93
N SER A 42 2.86 7.99 -13.08
CA SER A 42 4.05 8.82 -13.27
C SER A 42 5.00 8.18 -14.30
N GLN A 43 6.06 8.89 -14.64
CA GLN A 43 7.08 8.39 -15.57
C GLN A 43 7.65 7.04 -15.12
N GLY A 44 7.74 6.09 -16.04
CA GLY A 44 8.29 4.75 -15.80
C GLY A 44 7.34 3.76 -15.09
N HIS A 45 6.19 4.18 -14.61
CA HIS A 45 5.21 3.32 -13.93
C HIS A 45 4.04 3.00 -14.88
N ASN A 46 4.32 2.54 -16.09
CA ASN A 46 3.30 2.37 -17.12
C ASN A 46 3.31 0.99 -17.80
N ASN A 47 3.90 -0.01 -17.13
CA ASN A 47 3.98 -1.36 -17.65
C ASN A 47 2.75 -2.19 -17.26
N THR A 48 2.90 -3.44 -16.81
CA THR A 48 1.76 -4.32 -16.54
C THR A 48 0.75 -3.71 -15.57
N ILE A 49 -0.53 -3.77 -15.94
CA ILE A 49 -1.64 -3.33 -15.10
C ILE A 49 -2.08 -4.46 -14.18
N ILE A 50 -2.09 -4.20 -12.87
CA ILE A 50 -2.69 -5.07 -11.86
C ILE A 50 -3.67 -4.23 -11.05
N ASN A 51 -4.89 -4.70 -10.93
CA ASN A 51 -5.98 -4.00 -10.23
C ASN A 51 -6.24 -2.57 -10.75
N GLY A 52 -6.01 -2.35 -12.05
CA GLY A 52 -6.13 -1.02 -12.67
C GLY A 52 -4.95 -0.08 -12.37
N ILE A 53 -3.89 -0.58 -11.74
CA ILE A 53 -2.70 0.19 -11.40
C ILE A 53 -1.53 -0.30 -12.24
N PRO A 54 -0.95 0.55 -13.10
CA PRO A 54 0.23 0.19 -13.87
C PRO A 54 1.45 0.10 -12.97
N ARG A 55 2.28 -0.89 -13.22
CA ARG A 55 3.45 -1.23 -12.40
C ARG A 55 4.74 -0.81 -13.09
N ILE A 56 5.84 -0.83 -12.34
CA ILE A 56 7.19 -0.78 -12.88
C ILE A 56 7.53 -2.20 -13.34
N GLY A 57 7.92 -2.35 -14.60
CA GLY A 57 8.24 -3.63 -15.20
C GLY A 57 7.01 -4.41 -15.69
N TRP A 58 7.30 -5.43 -16.46
CA TRP A 58 6.29 -6.36 -16.99
C TRP A 58 6.24 -7.61 -16.12
N MET A 59 5.06 -8.08 -15.85
CA MET A 59 4.86 -9.26 -15.02
C MET A 59 3.70 -10.10 -15.53
N THR A 60 3.76 -11.39 -15.21
CA THR A 60 2.72 -12.36 -15.55
C THR A 60 2.73 -13.50 -14.54
N GLY A 61 1.66 -14.30 -14.52
CA GLY A 61 1.48 -15.38 -13.53
C GLY A 61 1.07 -14.90 -12.16
N GLY A 62 0.94 -15.83 -11.22
CA GLY A 62 0.56 -15.54 -9.84
C GLY A 62 -0.85 -15.00 -9.67
N LYS A 63 -1.80 -15.39 -10.53
CA LYS A 63 -3.19 -14.90 -10.52
C LYS A 63 -3.87 -15.09 -9.17
N SER A 64 -3.61 -16.21 -8.50
CA SER A 64 -4.17 -16.51 -7.17
C SER A 64 -3.57 -15.66 -6.04
N ALA A 65 -2.43 -14.99 -6.29
CA ALA A 65 -1.70 -14.19 -5.31
C ALA A 65 -1.86 -12.67 -5.54
N LEU A 66 -2.71 -12.27 -6.49
CA LEU A 66 -3.01 -10.85 -6.72
C LEU A 66 -3.65 -10.24 -5.48
N TRP A 67 -3.33 -8.97 -5.24
CA TRP A 67 -3.95 -8.19 -4.17
C TRP A 67 -4.80 -7.05 -4.74
N ASN A 68 -5.68 -6.53 -3.92
CA ASN A 68 -6.39 -5.30 -4.18
C ASN A 68 -5.66 -4.15 -3.47
N ASP A 69 -5.21 -3.16 -4.21
CA ASP A 69 -4.42 -2.05 -3.66
C ASP A 69 -5.21 -1.24 -2.62
N GLU A 70 -6.51 -1.09 -2.83
CA GLU A 70 -7.41 -0.40 -1.91
C GLU A 70 -7.49 -1.06 -0.53
N GLU A 71 -7.13 -2.35 -0.41
CA GLU A 71 -7.23 -3.15 0.82
C GLU A 71 -5.89 -3.33 1.55
N ILE A 72 -4.77 -2.83 1.00
CA ILE A 72 -3.45 -3.09 1.58
C ILE A 72 -3.36 -2.59 3.03
N ALA A 73 -3.84 -1.37 3.30
CA ALA A 73 -3.81 -0.80 4.65
C ALA A 73 -4.61 -1.65 5.65
N ASP A 74 -5.80 -2.13 5.24
CA ASP A 74 -6.63 -3.00 6.07
C ASP A 74 -5.93 -4.32 6.37
N VAL A 75 -5.37 -4.98 5.37
CA VAL A 75 -4.67 -6.26 5.53
C VAL A 75 -3.48 -6.14 6.47
N ILE A 76 -2.64 -5.09 6.29
CA ILE A 76 -1.47 -4.87 7.15
C ILE A 76 -1.91 -4.54 8.58
N THR A 77 -2.92 -3.69 8.75
CA THR A 77 -3.47 -3.31 10.05
C THR A 77 -4.00 -4.53 10.81
N GLU A 78 -4.81 -5.36 10.15
CA GLU A 78 -5.34 -6.58 10.76
C GLU A 78 -4.25 -7.59 11.13
N LYS A 79 -3.22 -7.76 10.30
CA LYS A 79 -2.07 -8.60 10.64
C LYS A 79 -1.31 -8.09 11.87
N ALA A 80 -1.11 -6.77 11.98
CA ALA A 80 -0.48 -6.15 13.14
C ALA A 80 -1.32 -6.32 14.41
N LYS A 81 -2.64 -6.06 14.34
CA LYS A 81 -3.58 -6.28 15.45
C LYS A 81 -3.56 -7.73 15.93
N ASN A 82 -3.65 -8.68 15.00
CA ASN A 82 -3.61 -10.11 15.32
C ASN A 82 -2.29 -10.52 15.99
N PHE A 83 -1.16 -9.97 15.54
CA PHE A 83 0.13 -10.18 16.20
C PHE A 83 0.13 -9.65 17.63
N ILE A 84 -0.33 -8.42 17.84
CA ILE A 84 -0.42 -7.80 19.19
C ILE A 84 -1.31 -8.65 20.08
N CYS A 85 -2.52 -9.00 19.63
CA CYS A 85 -3.46 -9.81 20.40
C CYS A 85 -2.90 -11.19 20.81
N SER A 86 -2.09 -11.79 19.95
CA SER A 86 -1.47 -13.10 20.22
C SER A 86 -0.17 -13.04 21.03
N SER A 87 0.29 -11.84 21.42
CA SER A 87 1.60 -11.62 22.05
C SER A 87 1.51 -10.96 23.44
N THR A 88 0.32 -10.90 24.04
CA THR A 88 0.07 -10.19 25.32
C THR A 88 0.71 -10.87 26.53
N ASP A 89 1.08 -12.13 26.45
CA ASP A 89 1.65 -12.94 27.52
C ASP A 89 3.17 -12.73 27.72
N LYS A 90 3.82 -12.01 26.82
CA LYS A 90 5.28 -11.79 26.81
C LYS A 90 5.65 -10.48 26.12
N PRO A 91 6.83 -9.93 26.39
CA PRO A 91 7.35 -8.78 25.63
C PRO A 91 7.45 -9.09 24.14
N PHE A 92 7.05 -8.13 23.32
CA PHE A 92 7.17 -8.25 21.87
C PHE A 92 7.82 -7.00 21.26
N PHE A 93 8.33 -7.15 20.07
CA PHE A 93 8.77 -6.07 19.19
C PHE A 93 8.02 -6.19 17.86
N LEU A 94 7.31 -5.14 17.47
CA LEU A 94 6.63 -5.04 16.19
C LEU A 94 7.23 -3.89 15.39
N TYR A 95 7.79 -4.19 14.22
CA TYR A 95 8.13 -3.22 13.20
C TYR A 95 7.05 -3.26 12.11
N MET A 96 6.35 -2.15 11.92
CA MET A 96 5.26 -2.02 10.97
C MET A 96 5.61 -0.96 9.92
N GLY A 97 6.08 -1.39 8.76
CA GLY A 97 6.26 -0.52 7.59
C GLY A 97 4.95 -0.40 6.82
N THR A 98 4.40 0.80 6.76
CA THR A 98 3.19 1.07 5.99
C THR A 98 3.53 1.40 4.54
N GLN A 99 2.60 1.15 3.61
CA GLN A 99 2.70 1.63 2.23
C GLN A 99 2.40 3.13 2.14
N ASP A 100 1.44 3.58 2.92
CA ASP A 100 1.04 4.98 2.94
C ASP A 100 2.15 5.84 3.59
N VAL A 101 2.46 6.94 3.00
CA VAL A 101 1.75 7.70 1.95
C VAL A 101 2.45 7.61 0.58
N HIS A 102 3.24 6.58 0.34
CA HIS A 102 4.00 6.39 -0.89
C HIS A 102 3.08 6.15 -2.11
N VAL A 103 3.60 6.47 -3.29
CA VAL A 103 2.93 6.17 -4.56
C VAL A 103 2.99 4.66 -4.89
N PRO A 104 1.99 4.10 -5.60
CA PRO A 104 0.74 4.70 -6.03
C PRO A 104 -0.22 4.92 -4.86
N ARG A 105 -0.86 6.09 -4.81
CA ARG A 105 -1.79 6.44 -3.74
C ARG A 105 -3.18 5.95 -4.08
N ILE A 106 -3.57 4.83 -3.51
CA ILE A 106 -4.85 4.16 -3.76
C ILE A 106 -5.58 4.01 -2.43
N PRO A 107 -6.27 5.06 -1.95
CA PRO A 107 -7.01 4.99 -0.71
C PRO A 107 -8.18 4.00 -0.82
N HIS A 108 -8.46 3.30 0.26
CA HIS A 108 -9.69 2.52 0.37
C HIS A 108 -10.92 3.43 0.12
N PRO A 109 -12.00 2.97 -0.53
CA PRO A 109 -13.16 3.78 -0.88
C PRO A 109 -13.77 4.57 0.27
N ARG A 110 -13.64 4.10 1.52
CA ARG A 110 -14.12 4.84 2.71
C ARG A 110 -13.36 6.14 2.98
N PHE A 111 -12.14 6.30 2.46
CA PHE A 111 -11.31 7.51 2.60
C PHE A 111 -11.29 8.36 1.32
N ALA A 112 -11.57 7.77 0.17
CA ALA A 112 -11.54 8.45 -1.12
C ALA A 112 -12.45 9.70 -1.12
N GLY A 113 -11.89 10.86 -1.43
CA GLY A 113 -12.58 12.14 -1.47
C GLY A 113 -12.92 12.74 -0.09
N LYS A 114 -12.44 12.18 1.01
CA LYS A 114 -12.79 12.62 2.38
C LYS A 114 -11.92 13.74 2.92
N SER A 115 -10.67 13.84 2.48
CA SER A 115 -9.74 14.87 2.97
C SER A 115 -10.03 16.26 2.42
N GLY A 116 -10.62 16.37 1.25
CA GLY A 116 -10.71 17.63 0.49
C GLY A 116 -9.37 18.07 -0.12
N LEU A 117 -8.32 17.25 0.01
CA LEU A 117 -6.95 17.53 -0.45
C LEU A 117 -6.48 16.52 -1.52
N GLY A 118 -7.43 15.91 -2.24
CA GLY A 118 -7.16 14.88 -3.25
C GLY A 118 -6.60 13.59 -2.65
N THR A 119 -6.15 12.70 -3.53
CA THR A 119 -5.67 11.36 -3.15
C THR A 119 -4.54 11.39 -2.13
N ARG A 120 -3.68 12.41 -2.15
CA ARG A 120 -2.59 12.59 -1.19
C ARG A 120 -3.12 12.78 0.23
N GLY A 121 -4.12 13.64 0.39
CA GLY A 121 -4.77 13.83 1.69
C GLY A 121 -5.58 12.60 2.13
N ASP A 122 -6.21 11.90 1.19
CA ASP A 122 -7.01 10.72 1.49
C ASP A 122 -6.17 9.56 2.03
N VAL A 123 -4.95 9.32 1.49
CA VAL A 123 -4.04 8.31 2.03
C VAL A 123 -3.41 8.73 3.37
N ILE A 124 -3.31 10.05 3.66
CA ILE A 124 -2.93 10.52 4.98
C ILE A 124 -4.02 10.18 6.00
N LEU A 125 -5.30 10.40 5.67
CA LEU A 125 -6.41 9.97 6.52
C LEU A 125 -6.42 8.45 6.74
N GLN A 126 -6.07 7.68 5.72
CA GLN A 126 -5.95 6.22 5.83
C GLN A 126 -4.81 5.82 6.76
N LEU A 127 -3.65 6.48 6.67
CA LEU A 127 -2.53 6.24 7.57
C LEU A 127 -2.89 6.60 9.02
N ASP A 128 -3.54 7.73 9.25
CA ASP A 128 -4.01 8.15 10.57
C ASP A 128 -4.98 7.11 11.17
N TRP A 129 -5.92 6.62 10.36
CA TRP A 129 -6.79 5.52 10.76
C TRP A 129 -5.99 4.26 11.14
N THR A 130 -5.00 3.86 10.34
CA THR A 130 -4.14 2.70 10.62
C THR A 130 -3.47 2.83 11.99
N ILE A 131 -2.89 4.00 12.29
CA ILE A 131 -2.26 4.29 13.58
C ILE A 131 -3.29 4.22 14.72
N GLY A 132 -4.46 4.84 14.52
CA GLY A 132 -5.56 4.80 15.48
C GLY A 132 -6.01 3.38 15.81
N GLU A 133 -6.12 2.50 14.82
CA GLU A 133 -6.48 1.09 15.04
C GLU A 133 -5.46 0.33 15.91
N ILE A 134 -4.16 0.59 15.69
CA ILE A 134 -3.12 -0.02 16.53
C ILE A 134 -3.19 0.51 17.96
N MET A 135 -3.30 1.83 18.15
CA MET A 135 -3.41 2.44 19.47
C MET A 135 -4.65 1.93 20.22
N ASN A 136 -5.80 1.91 19.56
CA ASN A 136 -7.06 1.36 20.13
C ASN A 136 -6.93 -0.11 20.53
N THR A 137 -6.14 -0.89 19.78
CA THR A 137 -5.89 -2.29 20.11
C THR A 137 -5.07 -2.40 21.40
N LEU A 138 -4.01 -1.60 21.56
CA LEU A 138 -3.20 -1.57 22.77
C LEU A 138 -4.02 -1.14 24.00
N ASP A 139 -4.86 -0.11 23.84
CA ASP A 139 -5.77 0.36 24.90
C ASP A 139 -6.78 -0.70 25.30
N SER A 140 -7.42 -1.34 24.33
CA SER A 140 -8.44 -2.37 24.57
C SER A 140 -7.89 -3.61 25.29
N LEU A 141 -6.60 -3.90 25.08
CA LEU A 141 -5.91 -4.99 25.77
C LEU A 141 -5.32 -4.58 27.13
N GLY A 142 -5.40 -3.30 27.49
CA GLY A 142 -4.86 -2.76 28.75
C GLY A 142 -3.33 -2.79 28.83
N ILE A 143 -2.64 -2.76 27.69
CA ILE A 143 -1.18 -2.80 27.61
C ILE A 143 -0.54 -1.51 27.09
N ALA A 144 -1.34 -0.49 26.80
CA ALA A 144 -0.86 0.78 26.26
C ALA A 144 0.15 1.46 27.20
N ASP A 145 -0.11 1.51 28.50
CA ASP A 145 0.78 2.12 29.49
C ASP A 145 2.13 1.40 29.66
N ASN A 146 2.23 0.16 29.17
CA ASN A 146 3.45 -0.66 29.21
C ASN A 146 4.04 -0.88 27.80
N THR A 147 3.63 -0.08 26.82
CA THR A 147 4.08 -0.18 25.43
C THR A 147 4.71 1.13 24.98
N LEU A 148 5.97 1.07 24.53
CA LEU A 148 6.58 2.20 23.84
C LEU A 148 6.12 2.16 22.37
N PHE A 149 5.26 3.12 21.99
CA PHE A 149 4.81 3.31 20.62
C PHE A 149 5.64 4.41 19.95
N ILE A 150 6.25 4.09 18.81
CA ILE A 150 7.05 5.04 18.03
C ILE A 150 6.45 5.17 16.64
N PHE A 151 6.07 6.39 16.27
CA PHE A 151 5.66 6.74 14.91
C PHE A 151 6.72 7.64 14.27
N THR A 152 7.18 7.27 13.08
CA THR A 152 8.20 8.04 12.35
C THR A 152 8.03 7.83 10.84
N SER A 153 8.68 8.70 10.06
CA SER A 153 8.82 8.53 8.60
C SER A 153 10.28 8.24 8.27
N ASP A 154 10.51 7.50 7.20
CA ASP A 154 11.85 7.17 6.68
C ASP A 154 12.52 8.38 6.02
N ASN A 155 11.71 9.29 5.45
CA ASN A 155 12.19 10.53 4.83
C ASN A 155 11.12 11.64 4.90
N GLY A 156 11.51 12.83 4.49
CA GLY A 156 10.60 13.97 4.36
C GLY A 156 9.66 13.84 3.14
N PRO A 157 8.70 14.76 3.00
CA PRO A 157 7.72 14.72 1.92
C PRO A 157 8.37 14.93 0.55
N VAL A 158 7.97 14.11 -0.43
CA VAL A 158 8.27 14.32 -1.84
C VAL A 158 7.12 15.10 -2.47
N ILE A 159 7.38 16.38 -2.76
CA ILE A 159 6.37 17.30 -3.29
C ILE A 159 6.04 17.00 -4.75
N ASP A 160 7.07 16.69 -5.54
CA ASP A 160 6.95 16.40 -6.98
C ASP A 160 7.48 14.98 -7.26
N ASP A 161 6.61 14.00 -7.17
CA ASP A 161 6.93 12.60 -7.46
C ASP A 161 6.43 12.15 -8.83
N GLY A 162 6.06 13.12 -9.69
CA GLY A 162 5.60 12.89 -11.05
C GLY A 162 4.11 12.51 -11.18
N TYR A 163 3.39 12.34 -10.07
CA TYR A 163 1.93 12.16 -10.10
C TYR A 163 1.21 13.50 -10.20
N GLN A 164 0.11 13.53 -10.94
CA GLN A 164 -0.70 14.74 -11.15
C GLN A 164 -1.70 14.92 -10.01
N ASP A 165 -1.20 15.26 -8.82
CA ASP A 165 -2.03 15.49 -7.62
C ASP A 165 -2.03 16.95 -7.14
N GLN A 166 -1.49 17.85 -7.95
CA GLN A 166 -1.45 19.31 -7.70
C GLN A 166 -0.73 19.72 -6.40
N ALA A 167 0.15 18.86 -5.87
CA ALA A 167 0.81 19.14 -4.59
C ALA A 167 1.69 20.39 -4.65
N ARG A 168 2.34 20.67 -5.79
CA ARG A 168 3.17 21.89 -5.98
C ARG A 168 2.33 23.15 -5.92
N GLU A 169 1.18 23.14 -6.59
CA GLU A 169 0.26 24.26 -6.64
C GLU A 169 -0.33 24.56 -5.27
N MET A 170 -0.72 23.51 -4.54
CA MET A 170 -1.30 23.63 -3.19
C MET A 170 -0.31 24.16 -2.15
N LEU A 171 0.98 23.87 -2.31
CA LEU A 171 2.02 24.29 -1.36
C LEU A 171 2.59 25.68 -1.65
N ASN A 172 2.39 26.19 -2.86
CA ASN A 172 2.86 27.51 -3.29
C ASN A 172 1.75 28.60 -3.25
N GLY A 173 0.58 28.25 -2.72
CA GLY A 173 -0.56 29.15 -2.57
C GLY A 173 -0.46 30.13 -1.42
#